data_172b107d08da7b60cbbdc8288b221af5
#
_entry.id   172b107d08da7b60cbbdc8288b221af5
#
_cell.length_a   1.000
_cell.length_b   1.000
_cell.length_c   1.000
_cell.angle_alpha   90.00
_cell.angle_beta   90.00
_cell.angle_gamma   90.00
#
_symmetry.space_group_name_H-M   'P 1'
#
loop_
_entity.id
_entity.type
_entity.pdbx_description
1 polymer ?
#
loop_
_entity_poly.entity_id
_entity_poly.type
_entity_poly.pdbx_seq_one_letter_code
_entity_poly.pdbx_strand_id
1 'polypeptide(L)'
;MIAVAILFVASLMAASATVSGVDSHAGVQVLAAGLSLVLMGYLAWRAAFPGRNLPKNRIRNMRMRTRFGLRTGPGHATGYECWYRWGRFAAFRRSKRARPSLSRACRYFWPSEHAFLVGLAYRWHRMFVPSEEHALIMAPPRTRKTGLLAKIILRWPGPVVATSTKADLFALTSGIRQHRGPIHVFNPQGIGCVPSTFRWNPLAGCEDETVAIRRADAFANAVSQKGVEDGGFWAAKASDCLRAFFHAAAVGGRSLADVWQWCLTGDITQATLILRQHGHHEWADQVEELAGEAAKTAATIRMTCTRALSFLADPKLAAAVQPAAGAGFDILAFLDSGGTLYLIAENSSADNEAPVSALFACLASEVRHVAALLGSAMPGERFDPPLLMALDEATQICPCPIPNWVADSGGKGITIITVCHGEAQLEARWKATGRQTIMDCAGVIIWMPGITDPKTLDSAAKLTGETAYEQRGPRGEPGQRHYTQHQIMTDAMIRQVPRCYAMAVRGDLSPVIIRIPVAWRDWRYLLAKATGRDVAKVTATAAATTPGPADRPLVPVPAGSREWSLDDHFRTASRVPGAGQGGNGRANGHSNGHGGA
;
A
#
# COMPACT_ATOMS: atom_id res chain seq x y z
N MET A 1 -7.05 8.62 36.00
CA MET A 1 -7.57 8.56 37.39
C MET A 1 -7.03 7.36 38.14
N ILE A 2 -7.17 6.12 37.67
CA ILE A 2 -6.70 4.94 38.42
C ILE A 2 -5.17 4.96 38.68
N ALA A 3 -4.36 5.32 37.69
CA ALA A 3 -2.91 5.43 37.88
C ALA A 3 -2.52 6.54 38.87
N VAL A 4 -3.27 7.64 38.90
CA VAL A 4 -3.09 8.73 39.86
C VAL A 4 -3.51 8.28 41.28
N ALA A 5 -4.61 7.54 41.38
CA ALA A 5 -5.06 6.96 42.65
C ALA A 5 -4.07 5.92 43.20
N ILE A 6 -3.49 5.08 42.32
CA ILE A 6 -2.44 4.10 42.70
C ILE A 6 -1.17 4.81 43.16
N LEU A 7 -0.73 5.84 42.45
CA LEU A 7 0.44 6.64 42.83
C LEU A 7 0.19 7.41 44.14
N PHE A 8 -1.02 7.94 44.33
CA PHE A 8 -1.40 8.65 45.54
C PHE A 8 -1.45 7.72 46.77
N VAL A 9 -2.06 6.52 46.62
CA VAL A 9 -2.08 5.51 47.69
C VAL A 9 -0.65 4.99 47.98
N ALA A 10 0.16 4.77 46.96
CA ALA A 10 1.55 4.35 47.12
C ALA A 10 2.41 5.42 47.81
N SER A 11 2.22 6.71 47.49
CA SER A 11 2.92 7.81 48.15
C SER A 11 2.45 8.03 49.60
N LEU A 12 1.16 7.84 49.88
CA LEU A 12 0.63 7.91 51.24
C LEU A 12 1.17 6.78 52.12
N MET A 13 1.23 5.54 51.57
CA MET A 13 1.79 4.39 52.29
C MET A 13 3.30 4.49 52.50
N ALA A 14 4.04 5.03 51.50
CA ALA A 14 5.46 5.30 51.65
C ALA A 14 5.74 6.37 52.72
N ALA A 15 4.90 7.43 52.76
CA ALA A 15 5.01 8.47 53.80
C ALA A 15 4.69 7.93 55.20
N SER A 16 3.70 7.02 55.33
CA SER A 16 3.39 6.41 56.63
C SER A 16 4.47 5.45 57.11
N ALA A 17 5.14 4.73 56.21
CA ALA A 17 6.24 3.83 56.53
C ALA A 17 7.53 4.59 57.00
N THR A 18 7.76 5.79 56.46
CA THR A 18 8.89 6.64 56.90
C THR A 18 8.68 7.28 58.25
N VAL A 19 7.42 7.51 58.65
CA VAL A 19 7.07 8.09 59.98
C VAL A 19 7.07 7.05 61.10
N SER A 20 6.89 5.73 60.79
CA SER A 20 6.73 4.68 61.79
C SER A 20 7.97 3.84 62.05
N GLY A 21 9.15 4.11 61.46
CA GLY A 21 10.39 3.37 61.73
C GLY A 21 10.28 1.85 61.46
N VAL A 22 9.39 1.44 60.57
CA VAL A 22 9.14 0.03 60.21
C VAL A 22 10.21 -0.47 59.25
N ASP A 23 10.78 -1.66 59.49
CA ASP A 23 11.76 -2.32 58.63
C ASP A 23 11.32 -2.34 57.16
N SER A 24 12.32 -2.20 56.29
CA SER A 24 12.12 -2.11 54.82
C SER A 24 11.28 -3.26 54.22
N HIS A 25 11.34 -4.46 54.83
CA HIS A 25 10.54 -5.62 54.44
C HIS A 25 9.05 -5.48 54.74
N ALA A 26 8.69 -4.86 55.84
CA ALA A 26 7.29 -4.62 56.20
C ALA A 26 6.66 -3.55 55.30
N GLY A 27 7.39 -2.51 54.91
CA GLY A 27 6.99 -1.51 53.95
C GLY A 27 6.64 -2.07 52.55
N VAL A 28 7.46 -2.99 52.07
CA VAL A 28 7.23 -3.67 50.77
C VAL A 28 5.98 -4.58 50.84
N GLN A 29 5.76 -5.28 51.95
CA GLN A 29 4.54 -6.12 52.12
C GLN A 29 3.28 -5.29 52.18
N VAL A 30 3.26 -4.16 52.86
CA VAL A 30 2.14 -3.21 52.90
C VAL A 30 1.86 -2.63 51.54
N LEU A 31 2.86 -2.26 50.79
CA LEU A 31 2.72 -1.81 49.40
C LEU A 31 2.14 -2.89 48.48
N ALA A 32 2.61 -4.12 48.61
CA ALA A 32 2.09 -5.26 47.81
C ALA A 32 0.65 -5.59 48.17
N ALA A 33 0.27 -5.55 49.44
CA ALA A 33 -1.11 -5.74 49.91
C ALA A 33 -2.02 -4.61 49.41
N GLY A 34 -1.57 -3.36 49.48
CA GLY A 34 -2.33 -2.21 48.96
C GLY A 34 -2.55 -2.27 47.45
N LEU A 35 -1.53 -2.63 46.69
CA LEU A 35 -1.62 -2.86 45.25
C LEU A 35 -2.58 -4.00 44.92
N SER A 36 -2.56 -5.08 45.69
CA SER A 36 -3.43 -6.24 45.52
C SER A 36 -4.92 -5.88 45.81
N LEU A 37 -5.17 -5.09 46.83
CA LEU A 37 -6.51 -4.59 47.15
C LEU A 37 -7.06 -3.64 46.09
N VAL A 38 -6.23 -2.74 45.55
CA VAL A 38 -6.61 -1.85 44.45
C VAL A 38 -6.89 -2.63 43.17
N LEU A 39 -6.08 -3.65 42.88
CA LEU A 39 -6.28 -4.53 41.74
C LEU A 39 -7.53 -5.37 41.88
N MET A 40 -7.79 -5.93 43.06
CA MET A 40 -9.03 -6.67 43.37
C MET A 40 -10.27 -5.77 43.30
N GLY A 41 -10.19 -4.56 43.84
CA GLY A 41 -11.26 -3.56 43.74
C GLY A 41 -11.55 -3.18 42.29
N TYR A 42 -10.52 -3.01 41.48
CA TYR A 42 -10.63 -2.77 40.04
C TYR A 42 -11.23 -3.95 39.28
N LEU A 43 -10.81 -5.17 39.58
CA LEU A 43 -11.36 -6.37 38.96
C LEU A 43 -12.81 -6.62 39.38
N ALA A 44 -13.18 -6.40 40.67
CA ALA A 44 -14.53 -6.47 41.17
C ALA A 44 -15.43 -5.39 40.55
N TRP A 45 -14.96 -4.15 40.47
CA TRP A 45 -15.67 -3.07 39.76
C TRP A 45 -15.87 -3.40 38.28
N ARG A 46 -14.88 -3.99 37.64
CA ARG A 46 -14.97 -4.41 36.25
C ARG A 46 -15.93 -5.59 36.03
N ALA A 47 -16.02 -6.52 37.01
CA ALA A 47 -16.97 -7.63 36.99
C ALA A 47 -18.40 -7.15 37.30
N ALA A 48 -18.55 -6.23 38.24
CA ALA A 48 -19.86 -5.70 38.66
C ALA A 48 -20.48 -4.73 37.61
N PHE A 49 -19.64 -4.09 36.79
CA PHE A 49 -20.08 -3.17 35.73
C PHE A 49 -19.63 -3.64 34.36
N PRO A 50 -20.07 -4.80 33.85
CA PRO A 50 -19.86 -5.18 32.47
C PRO A 50 -20.51 -4.10 31.60
N GLY A 51 -19.70 -3.43 30.80
CA GLY A 51 -19.98 -2.16 30.11
C GLY A 51 -21.42 -2.02 29.60
N ARG A 52 -22.18 -1.17 30.23
CA ARG A 52 -23.49 -0.69 29.77
C ARG A 52 -23.31 0.15 28.51
N ASN A 53 -23.19 -0.49 27.34
CA ASN A 53 -23.13 0.21 26.08
C ASN A 53 -24.48 0.14 25.38
N LEU A 54 -25.37 1.07 25.72
CA LEU A 54 -26.57 1.32 24.93
C LEU A 54 -26.14 1.73 23.51
N PRO A 55 -26.82 1.28 22.44
CA PRO A 55 -26.47 1.56 21.05
C PRO A 55 -26.28 3.05 20.75
N LYS A 56 -27.12 3.91 21.34
CA LYS A 56 -27.06 5.38 21.16
C LYS A 56 -25.73 6.03 21.60
N ASN A 57 -25.03 5.44 22.57
CA ASN A 57 -23.78 5.99 23.09
C ASN A 57 -22.53 5.26 22.55
N ARG A 58 -22.70 4.25 21.70
CA ARG A 58 -21.64 3.36 21.28
C ARG A 58 -20.51 4.10 20.52
N ILE A 59 -20.86 4.99 19.57
CA ILE A 59 -19.90 5.78 18.79
C ILE A 59 -19.14 6.76 19.69
N ARG A 60 -19.84 7.46 20.58
CA ARG A 60 -19.21 8.38 21.55
C ARG A 60 -18.26 7.64 22.47
N ASN A 61 -18.68 6.49 23.00
CA ASN A 61 -17.86 5.66 23.87
C ASN A 61 -16.64 5.09 23.12
N MET A 62 -16.79 4.69 21.88
CA MET A 62 -15.68 4.23 21.05
C MET A 62 -14.62 5.34 20.88
N ARG A 63 -15.02 6.57 20.53
CA ARG A 63 -14.10 7.72 20.41
C ARG A 63 -13.36 8.02 21.70
N MET A 64 -14.06 8.03 22.82
CA MET A 64 -13.47 8.27 24.14
C MET A 64 -12.49 7.15 24.51
N ARG A 65 -12.89 5.89 24.38
CA ARG A 65 -12.06 4.74 24.73
C ARG A 65 -10.82 4.64 23.85
N THR A 66 -10.96 4.87 22.53
CA THR A 66 -9.84 4.89 21.62
C THR A 66 -8.84 5.99 21.98
N ARG A 67 -9.34 7.18 22.31
CA ARG A 67 -8.49 8.31 22.73
C ARG A 67 -7.68 8.00 23.99
N PHE A 68 -8.27 7.30 24.95
CA PHE A 68 -7.59 6.92 26.19
C PHE A 68 -6.91 5.54 26.11
N GLY A 69 -6.94 4.86 24.96
CA GLY A 69 -6.34 3.54 24.78
C GLY A 69 -7.08 2.41 25.49
N LEU A 70 -8.37 2.59 25.75
CA LEU A 70 -9.22 1.58 26.39
C LEU A 70 -9.90 0.69 25.34
N ARG A 71 -10.32 -0.51 25.75
CA ARG A 71 -11.10 -1.43 24.92
C ARG A 71 -12.39 -0.77 24.42
N THR A 72 -12.70 -0.94 23.13
CA THR A 72 -13.83 -0.25 22.48
C THR A 72 -15.20 -0.86 22.79
N GLY A 73 -15.27 -2.10 23.25
CA GLY A 73 -16.52 -2.75 23.65
C GLY A 73 -16.42 -4.28 23.64
N PRO A 74 -17.51 -4.99 23.99
CA PRO A 74 -17.63 -6.44 23.84
C PRO A 74 -17.38 -6.85 22.38
N GLY A 75 -16.85 -8.05 22.15
CA GLY A 75 -16.56 -8.59 20.83
C GLY A 75 -15.27 -8.08 20.19
N HIS A 76 -14.64 -7.00 20.68
CA HIS A 76 -13.32 -6.59 20.21
C HIS A 76 -12.22 -7.45 20.83
N ALA A 77 -11.11 -7.62 20.10
CA ALA A 77 -9.94 -8.32 20.62
C ALA A 77 -9.53 -7.78 21.99
N THR A 78 -9.16 -8.67 22.88
CA THR A 78 -8.66 -8.30 24.22
C THR A 78 -7.19 -7.87 24.14
N GLY A 79 -6.70 -7.19 25.17
CA GLY A 79 -5.28 -6.86 25.26
C GLY A 79 -4.39 -8.13 25.26
N TYR A 80 -4.87 -9.23 25.86
CA TYR A 80 -4.20 -10.51 25.85
C TYR A 80 -4.12 -11.12 24.44
N GLU A 81 -5.24 -11.14 23.70
CA GLU A 81 -5.26 -11.60 22.29
C GLU A 81 -4.34 -10.78 21.42
N CYS A 82 -4.34 -9.43 21.58
CA CYS A 82 -3.43 -8.54 20.86
C CYS A 82 -1.97 -8.86 21.17
N TRP A 83 -1.64 -9.10 22.44
CA TRP A 83 -0.26 -9.42 22.85
C TRP A 83 0.16 -10.81 22.38
N TYR A 84 -0.65 -11.85 22.60
CA TYR A 84 -0.30 -13.25 22.40
C TYR A 84 -0.41 -13.70 20.93
N ARG A 85 -1.47 -13.26 20.21
CA ARG A 85 -1.77 -13.74 18.86
C ARG A 85 -1.33 -12.78 17.75
N TRP A 86 -1.15 -11.49 18.08
CA TRP A 86 -0.77 -10.48 17.10
C TRP A 86 0.45 -9.64 17.49
N GLY A 87 0.96 -9.83 18.68
CA GLY A 87 2.09 -9.08 19.20
C GLY A 87 3.44 -9.62 18.73
N ARG A 88 4.50 -9.06 19.33
CA ARG A 88 5.90 -9.45 19.06
C ARG A 88 6.17 -10.95 19.25
N PHE A 89 5.54 -11.55 20.27
CA PHE A 89 5.70 -12.98 20.55
C PHE A 89 5.11 -13.88 19.46
N ALA A 90 3.94 -13.53 18.93
CA ALA A 90 3.33 -14.22 17.81
C ALA A 90 4.19 -14.13 16.54
N ALA A 91 4.73 -12.94 16.26
CA ALA A 91 5.66 -12.73 15.15
C ALA A 91 6.93 -13.60 15.32
N PHE A 92 7.50 -13.64 16.54
CA PHE A 92 8.67 -14.47 16.81
C PHE A 92 8.43 -15.96 16.58
N ARG A 93 7.28 -16.50 17.00
CA ARG A 93 6.96 -17.93 16.77
C ARG A 93 6.94 -18.31 15.29
N ARG A 94 6.51 -17.41 14.42
CA ARG A 94 6.44 -17.62 12.96
C ARG A 94 7.72 -17.22 12.23
N SER A 95 8.67 -16.56 12.92
CA SER A 95 9.85 -15.96 12.31
C SER A 95 10.79 -16.93 11.62
N LYS A 96 10.92 -18.18 12.15
CA LYS A 96 11.77 -19.21 11.53
C LYS A 96 11.27 -19.60 10.14
N ARG A 97 9.95 -19.62 9.96
CA ARG A 97 9.33 -19.91 8.66
C ARG A 97 9.42 -18.69 7.74
N ALA A 98 9.16 -17.50 8.26
CA ALA A 98 9.19 -16.26 7.48
C ALA A 98 10.59 -15.90 6.98
N ARG A 99 11.63 -16.14 7.83
CA ARG A 99 13.06 -15.86 7.49
C ARG A 99 13.97 -16.93 8.09
N PRO A 100 14.22 -18.01 7.34
CA PRO A 100 15.08 -19.11 7.78
C PRO A 100 16.53 -18.69 8.04
N SER A 101 17.06 -17.71 7.29
CA SER A 101 18.44 -17.25 7.37
C SER A 101 18.78 -16.54 8.68
N LEU A 102 17.78 -16.01 9.41
CA LEU A 102 18.03 -15.23 10.62
C LEU A 102 18.37 -16.10 11.83
N SER A 103 19.36 -15.68 12.61
CA SER A 103 19.65 -16.26 13.92
C SER A 103 18.49 -16.08 14.89
N ARG A 104 18.37 -16.97 15.89
CA ARG A 104 17.29 -16.90 16.91
C ARG A 104 17.32 -15.58 17.67
N ALA A 105 18.51 -15.05 17.97
CA ALA A 105 18.68 -13.76 18.65
C ALA A 105 18.14 -12.62 17.79
N CYS A 106 18.52 -12.53 16.50
CA CYS A 106 18.01 -11.52 15.58
C CYS A 106 16.48 -11.58 15.47
N ARG A 107 15.89 -12.77 15.34
CA ARG A 107 14.43 -12.93 15.30
C ARG A 107 13.75 -12.43 16.56
N TYR A 108 14.33 -12.64 17.72
CA TYR A 108 13.76 -12.19 18.99
C TYR A 108 13.88 -10.69 19.19
N PHE A 109 15.05 -10.11 18.97
CA PHE A 109 15.30 -8.68 19.25
C PHE A 109 14.81 -7.73 18.16
N TRP A 110 14.77 -8.18 16.91
CA TRP A 110 14.46 -7.36 15.74
C TRP A 110 13.24 -7.86 14.97
N PRO A 111 12.01 -7.70 15.50
CA PRO A 111 10.81 -8.20 14.83
C PRO A 111 10.58 -7.57 13.44
N SER A 112 11.12 -6.39 13.16
CA SER A 112 11.05 -5.76 11.83
C SER A 112 11.81 -6.52 10.74
N GLU A 113 12.67 -7.46 11.11
CA GLU A 113 13.39 -8.28 10.13
C GLU A 113 12.53 -9.41 9.53
N HIS A 114 11.42 -9.78 10.14
CA HIS A 114 10.55 -10.88 9.71
C HIS A 114 9.05 -10.56 9.80
N ALA A 115 8.69 -9.36 10.25
CA ALA A 115 7.31 -8.91 10.37
C ALA A 115 7.23 -7.39 10.27
N PHE A 116 6.12 -6.87 9.78
CA PHE A 116 5.90 -5.43 9.68
C PHE A 116 4.84 -4.95 10.68
N LEU A 117 5.01 -3.72 11.16
CA LEU A 117 4.14 -3.10 12.15
C LEU A 117 2.97 -2.41 11.46
N VAL A 118 1.75 -2.87 11.70
CA VAL A 118 0.53 -2.27 11.14
C VAL A 118 -0.16 -1.28 12.08
N GLY A 119 0.07 -1.40 13.40
CA GLY A 119 -0.59 -0.51 14.35
C GLY A 119 -0.21 -0.72 15.79
N LEU A 120 -0.85 0.08 16.65
CA LEU A 120 -0.74 -0.01 18.10
C LEU A 120 -2.15 -0.17 18.68
N ALA A 121 -2.46 -1.32 19.25
CA ALA A 121 -3.69 -1.53 20.00
C ALA A 121 -3.50 -1.07 21.46
N TYR A 122 -4.54 -0.54 22.10
CA TYR A 122 -4.51 -0.11 23.50
C TYR A 122 -3.30 0.75 23.89
N ARG A 123 -2.81 1.61 22.96
CA ARG A 123 -1.66 2.52 23.03
C ARG A 123 -0.28 1.88 22.97
N TRP A 124 -0.06 0.65 23.45
CA TRP A 124 1.26 0.02 23.56
C TRP A 124 1.41 -1.35 22.93
N HIS A 125 0.34 -2.11 22.70
CA HIS A 125 0.45 -3.40 22.04
C HIS A 125 0.77 -3.21 20.55
N ARG A 126 2.01 -3.49 20.18
CA ARG A 126 2.46 -3.43 18.77
C ARG A 126 1.90 -4.61 18.01
N MET A 127 1.17 -4.34 16.94
CA MET A 127 0.53 -5.32 16.09
C MET A 127 1.42 -5.62 14.89
N PHE A 128 2.01 -6.80 14.87
CA PHE A 128 2.91 -7.25 13.81
C PHE A 128 2.24 -8.26 12.90
N VAL A 129 2.51 -8.13 11.59
CA VAL A 129 2.10 -9.09 10.56
C VAL A 129 3.38 -9.73 10.01
N PRO A 130 3.49 -11.06 9.97
CA PRO A 130 4.64 -11.74 9.36
C PRO A 130 4.85 -11.33 7.92
N SER A 131 6.10 -11.31 7.45
CA SER A 131 6.44 -10.95 6.07
C SER A 131 5.97 -11.95 5.02
N GLU A 132 5.41 -13.09 5.42
CA GLU A 132 4.75 -14.06 4.54
C GLU A 132 3.26 -13.75 4.31
N GLU A 133 2.68 -12.83 5.06
CA GLU A 133 1.27 -12.44 4.95
C GLU A 133 1.14 -11.12 4.18
N HIS A 134 0.08 -11.01 3.39
CA HIS A 134 -0.25 -9.81 2.63
C HIS A 134 -1.13 -8.85 3.43
N ALA A 135 -1.15 -7.58 3.04
CA ALA A 135 -2.03 -6.59 3.67
C ALA A 135 -2.89 -5.88 2.62
N LEU A 136 -4.18 -5.72 2.93
CA LEU A 136 -5.09 -4.87 2.18
C LEU A 136 -5.46 -3.65 3.03
N ILE A 137 -5.23 -2.46 2.49
CA ILE A 137 -5.50 -1.20 3.17
C ILE A 137 -6.53 -0.40 2.36
N MET A 138 -7.72 -0.27 2.91
CA MET A 138 -8.77 0.56 2.33
C MET A 138 -8.75 1.94 2.98
N ALA A 139 -8.40 2.96 2.21
CA ALA A 139 -8.05 4.27 2.77
C ALA A 139 -8.50 5.42 1.86
N PRO A 140 -9.53 6.18 2.23
CA PRO A 140 -9.86 7.41 1.54
C PRO A 140 -8.70 8.43 1.57
N PRO A 141 -8.69 9.44 0.70
CA PRO A 141 -7.68 10.49 0.72
C PRO A 141 -7.54 11.15 2.09
N ARG A 142 -6.33 11.60 2.44
CA ARG A 142 -6.01 12.32 3.71
C ARG A 142 -6.21 11.49 5.00
N THR A 143 -6.20 10.17 4.94
CA THR A 143 -6.35 9.27 6.09
C THR A 143 -5.03 8.74 6.66
N ARG A 144 -3.88 9.28 6.23
CA ARG A 144 -2.52 8.87 6.62
C ARG A 144 -2.04 7.53 6.03
N LYS A 145 -2.65 7.08 4.92
CA LYS A 145 -2.22 5.86 4.23
C LYS A 145 -0.73 5.88 3.89
N THR A 146 -0.27 6.96 3.25
CA THR A 146 1.15 7.15 2.88
C THR A 146 2.07 7.09 4.10
N GLY A 147 1.65 7.65 5.25
CA GLY A 147 2.44 7.59 6.48
C GLY A 147 2.61 6.20 7.05
N LEU A 148 1.59 5.33 6.96
CA LEU A 148 1.67 3.93 7.34
C LEU A 148 2.56 3.14 6.38
N LEU A 149 2.33 3.30 5.07
CA LEU A 149 3.10 2.61 4.04
C LEU A 149 4.58 3.00 4.11
N ALA A 150 4.88 4.29 4.21
CA ALA A 150 6.24 4.80 4.42
C ALA A 150 6.89 4.21 5.69
N LYS A 151 6.14 4.06 6.78
CA LYS A 151 6.65 3.46 8.02
C LYS A 151 7.04 1.99 7.83
N ILE A 152 6.29 1.24 7.04
CA ILE A 152 6.61 -0.15 6.72
C ILE A 152 7.86 -0.20 5.83
N ILE A 153 7.91 0.61 4.77
CA ILE A 153 9.06 0.70 3.85
C ILE A 153 10.35 1.04 4.59
N LEU A 154 10.33 2.03 5.48
CA LEU A 154 11.50 2.44 6.27
C LEU A 154 12.13 1.30 7.07
N ARG A 155 11.32 0.34 7.47
CA ARG A 155 11.73 -0.76 8.33
C ARG A 155 11.90 -2.09 7.61
N TRP A 156 11.60 -2.12 6.33
CA TRP A 156 11.66 -3.36 5.55
C TRP A 156 13.11 -3.84 5.39
N PRO A 157 13.38 -5.15 5.61
CA PRO A 157 14.75 -5.67 5.61
C PRO A 157 15.36 -5.86 4.21
N GLY A 158 14.53 -6.21 3.22
CA GLY A 158 14.94 -6.55 1.87
C GLY A 158 14.65 -5.47 0.83
N PRO A 159 14.66 -5.83 -0.45
CA PRO A 159 14.32 -4.92 -1.53
C PRO A 159 12.85 -4.48 -1.46
N VAL A 160 12.56 -3.32 -2.05
CA VAL A 160 11.22 -2.71 -2.04
C VAL A 160 10.88 -2.19 -3.41
N VAL A 161 9.70 -2.54 -3.92
CA VAL A 161 9.03 -1.85 -5.02
C VAL A 161 7.91 -1.02 -4.42
N ALA A 162 7.92 0.28 -4.63
CA ALA A 162 6.93 1.20 -4.09
C ALA A 162 6.29 2.02 -5.20
N THR A 163 4.97 1.92 -5.35
CA THR A 163 4.21 2.76 -6.29
C THR A 163 3.62 3.97 -5.59
N SER A 164 3.53 5.10 -6.26
CA SER A 164 2.89 6.30 -5.73
C SER A 164 2.44 7.24 -6.83
N THR A 165 1.32 7.95 -6.59
CA THR A 165 0.86 9.04 -7.46
C THR A 165 1.55 10.37 -7.18
N LYS A 166 2.41 10.42 -6.15
CA LYS A 166 3.11 11.63 -5.70
C LYS A 166 4.53 11.31 -5.25
N ALA A 167 5.36 12.31 -5.19
CA ALA A 167 6.75 12.17 -4.69
C ALA A 167 6.85 12.06 -3.15
N ASP A 168 5.74 12.12 -2.41
CA ASP A 168 5.73 12.12 -0.95
C ASP A 168 6.28 10.81 -0.33
N LEU A 169 5.98 9.66 -0.92
CA LEU A 169 6.50 8.38 -0.46
C LEU A 169 8.02 8.29 -0.64
N PHE A 170 8.54 8.75 -1.78
CA PHE A 170 9.97 8.88 -2.04
C PHE A 170 10.62 9.81 -1.00
N ALA A 171 10.06 10.99 -0.79
CA ALA A 171 10.57 11.97 0.15
C ALA A 171 10.64 11.46 1.60
N LEU A 172 9.65 10.68 2.03
CA LEU A 172 9.59 10.14 3.38
C LEU A 172 10.54 8.97 3.63
N THR A 173 11.02 8.30 2.57
CA THR A 173 11.69 7.00 2.76
C THR A 173 13.06 6.89 2.12
N SER A 174 13.35 7.62 1.05
CA SER A 174 14.57 7.46 0.26
C SER A 174 15.85 7.70 1.06
N GLY A 175 15.90 8.77 1.89
CA GLY A 175 17.06 9.13 2.68
C GLY A 175 17.49 8.07 3.70
N ILE A 176 16.54 7.28 4.21
CA ILE A 176 16.86 6.18 5.12
C ILE A 176 17.12 4.90 4.35
N ARG A 177 16.36 4.66 3.27
CA ARG A 177 16.50 3.47 2.44
C ARG A 177 17.85 3.39 1.72
N GLN A 178 18.46 4.53 1.33
CA GLN A 178 19.79 4.56 0.71
C GLN A 178 20.90 3.90 1.56
N HIS A 179 20.71 3.80 2.89
CA HIS A 179 21.62 3.09 3.77
C HIS A 179 21.44 1.56 3.77
N ARG A 180 20.40 1.05 3.13
CA ARG A 180 20.15 -0.38 2.97
C ARG A 180 20.51 -0.90 1.58
N GLY A 181 20.36 -0.07 0.57
CA GLY A 181 20.66 -0.40 -0.81
C GLY A 181 20.42 0.79 -1.74
N PRO A 182 20.74 0.68 -3.02
CA PRO A 182 20.61 1.75 -4.00
C PRO A 182 19.15 2.18 -4.14
N ILE A 183 18.98 3.46 -4.47
CA ILE A 183 17.67 4.06 -4.74
C ILE A 183 17.50 4.17 -6.24
N HIS A 184 16.45 3.52 -6.73
CA HIS A 184 16.05 3.57 -8.13
C HIS A 184 14.71 4.31 -8.24
N VAL A 185 14.62 5.23 -9.17
CA VAL A 185 13.39 6.00 -9.42
C VAL A 185 13.03 5.87 -10.89
N PHE A 186 11.80 5.47 -11.15
CA PHE A 186 11.21 5.50 -12.47
C PHE A 186 10.02 6.46 -12.45
N ASN A 187 10.27 7.69 -12.90
CA ASN A 187 9.33 8.80 -12.89
C ASN A 187 9.37 9.51 -14.26
N PRO A 188 8.91 8.82 -15.30
CA PRO A 188 9.05 9.36 -16.66
C PRO A 188 8.19 10.62 -16.91
N GLN A 189 7.18 10.85 -16.09
CA GLN A 189 6.35 12.07 -16.13
C GLN A 189 6.96 13.26 -15.37
N GLY A 190 8.06 13.05 -14.63
CA GLY A 190 8.74 14.13 -13.88
C GLY A 190 7.95 14.68 -12.67
N ILE A 191 7.08 13.88 -12.07
CA ILE A 191 6.22 14.30 -10.95
C ILE A 191 7.07 14.72 -9.76
N GLY A 192 6.76 15.89 -9.18
CA GLY A 192 7.47 16.43 -8.03
C GLY A 192 8.93 16.76 -8.31
N CYS A 193 9.32 16.96 -9.56
CA CYS A 193 10.69 17.25 -10.02
C CYS A 193 11.73 16.19 -9.60
N VAL A 194 11.30 14.98 -9.25
CA VAL A 194 12.20 13.86 -8.94
C VAL A 194 12.66 13.24 -10.25
N PRO A 195 13.96 13.21 -10.57
CA PRO A 195 14.43 12.64 -11.84
C PRO A 195 14.34 11.12 -11.83
N SER A 196 14.10 10.51 -13.01
CA SER A 196 14.33 9.08 -13.21
C SER A 196 15.82 8.78 -13.12
N THR A 197 16.19 7.68 -12.46
CA THR A 197 17.58 7.24 -12.32
C THR A 197 18.00 6.23 -13.38
N PHE A 198 17.05 5.69 -14.12
CA PHE A 198 17.29 4.68 -15.15
C PHE A 198 16.20 4.76 -16.23
N ARG A 199 16.47 4.06 -17.33
CA ARG A 199 15.51 3.73 -18.39
C ARG A 199 15.37 2.22 -18.44
N TRP A 200 14.22 1.73 -18.86
CA TRP A 200 13.97 0.30 -18.94
C TRP A 200 13.31 -0.08 -20.26
N ASN A 201 13.97 -0.95 -21.02
CA ASN A 201 13.44 -1.48 -22.28
C ASN A 201 12.67 -2.78 -22.01
N PRO A 202 11.35 -2.81 -22.19
CA PRO A 202 10.56 -4.03 -22.02
C PRO A 202 10.82 -5.10 -23.10
N LEU A 203 11.53 -4.80 -24.17
CA LEU A 203 11.92 -5.79 -25.18
C LEU A 203 13.23 -6.51 -24.84
N ALA A 204 14.09 -5.93 -23.99
CA ALA A 204 15.38 -6.54 -23.64
C ALA A 204 15.19 -7.89 -22.93
N GLY A 205 15.64 -8.98 -23.55
CA GLY A 205 15.45 -10.36 -23.10
C GLY A 205 14.24 -11.07 -23.73
N CYS A 206 13.43 -10.38 -24.57
CA CYS A 206 12.34 -11.02 -25.32
C CYS A 206 12.84 -11.87 -26.49
N GLU A 207 14.15 -12.02 -26.66
CA GLU A 207 14.78 -13.05 -27.47
C GLU A 207 14.46 -14.46 -26.93
N ASP A 208 14.19 -14.56 -25.63
CA ASP A 208 13.58 -15.74 -24.99
C ASP A 208 12.06 -15.66 -25.12
N GLU A 209 11.47 -16.66 -25.72
CA GLU A 209 10.03 -16.80 -25.95
C GLU A 209 9.24 -16.71 -24.64
N THR A 210 9.73 -17.34 -23.56
CA THR A 210 9.08 -17.32 -22.24
C THR A 210 9.02 -15.92 -21.66
N VAL A 211 10.05 -15.11 -21.87
CA VAL A 211 10.09 -13.72 -21.46
C VAL A 211 9.11 -12.89 -22.29
N ALA A 212 9.07 -13.10 -23.61
CA ALA A 212 8.16 -12.40 -24.51
C ALA A 212 6.69 -12.66 -24.14
N ILE A 213 6.33 -13.94 -23.90
CA ILE A 213 4.98 -14.36 -23.45
C ILE A 213 4.61 -13.63 -22.15
N ARG A 214 5.45 -13.72 -21.13
CA ARG A 214 5.17 -13.14 -19.81
C ARG A 214 5.00 -11.62 -19.85
N ARG A 215 5.80 -10.91 -20.64
CA ARG A 215 5.70 -9.46 -20.78
C ARG A 215 4.48 -9.05 -21.58
N ALA A 216 4.17 -9.75 -22.66
CA ALA A 216 2.95 -9.54 -23.43
C ALA A 216 1.70 -9.69 -22.55
N ASP A 217 1.66 -10.75 -21.73
CA ASP A 217 0.58 -10.98 -20.77
C ASP A 217 0.46 -9.82 -19.78
N ALA A 218 1.59 -9.31 -19.27
CA ALA A 218 1.57 -8.19 -18.35
C ALA A 218 1.05 -6.90 -19.01
N PHE A 219 1.42 -6.61 -20.24
CA PHE A 219 0.94 -5.46 -21.00
C PHE A 219 -0.55 -5.58 -21.34
N ALA A 220 -0.98 -6.72 -21.89
CA ALA A 220 -2.36 -6.94 -22.30
C ALA A 220 -3.35 -6.90 -21.11
N ASN A 221 -2.97 -7.53 -19.99
CA ASN A 221 -3.79 -7.55 -18.79
C ASN A 221 -3.78 -6.22 -18.02
N ALA A 222 -2.83 -5.33 -18.27
CA ALA A 222 -2.80 -4.00 -17.66
C ALA A 222 -3.81 -3.03 -18.28
N VAL A 223 -4.31 -3.29 -19.48
CA VAL A 223 -5.31 -2.45 -20.14
C VAL A 223 -6.68 -2.63 -19.46
N SER A 224 -7.36 -1.51 -19.19
CA SER A 224 -8.72 -1.55 -18.66
C SER A 224 -9.71 -2.12 -19.67
N GLN A 225 -10.50 -3.08 -19.20
CA GLN A 225 -11.53 -3.75 -19.98
C GLN A 225 -12.94 -3.18 -19.66
N LYS A 226 -13.02 -1.95 -19.14
CA LYS A 226 -14.31 -1.33 -18.79
C LYS A 226 -15.21 -1.20 -20.01
N GLY A 227 -16.44 -1.69 -19.88
CA GLY A 227 -17.45 -1.58 -20.94
C GLY A 227 -17.27 -2.54 -22.13
N VAL A 228 -16.34 -3.49 -22.05
CA VAL A 228 -16.14 -4.53 -23.07
C VAL A 228 -16.67 -5.86 -22.53
N GLU A 229 -17.68 -6.41 -23.20
CA GLU A 229 -18.11 -7.79 -22.97
C GLU A 229 -16.93 -8.71 -23.30
N ASP A 230 -16.72 -9.76 -22.48
CA ASP A 230 -15.61 -10.71 -22.62
C ASP A 230 -14.20 -10.11 -22.66
N GLY A 231 -13.97 -9.02 -21.89
CA GLY A 231 -12.68 -8.35 -21.85
C GLY A 231 -11.48 -9.27 -21.61
N GLY A 232 -11.66 -10.38 -20.87
CA GLY A 232 -10.62 -11.40 -20.68
C GLY A 232 -10.23 -12.11 -21.99
N PHE A 233 -11.18 -12.39 -22.87
CA PHE A 233 -10.93 -12.96 -24.18
C PHE A 233 -10.11 -11.99 -25.05
N TRP A 234 -10.48 -10.73 -25.08
CA TRP A 234 -9.76 -9.71 -25.86
C TRP A 234 -8.34 -9.45 -25.33
N ALA A 235 -8.14 -9.51 -24.00
CA ALA A 235 -6.82 -9.43 -23.41
C ALA A 235 -5.95 -10.63 -23.80
N ALA A 236 -6.51 -11.84 -23.81
CA ALA A 236 -5.78 -13.03 -24.23
C ALA A 236 -5.36 -12.94 -25.72
N LYS A 237 -6.28 -12.59 -26.62
CA LYS A 237 -5.96 -12.39 -28.05
C LYS A 237 -4.93 -11.28 -28.29
N ALA A 238 -5.00 -10.19 -27.53
CA ALA A 238 -4.00 -9.13 -27.59
C ALA A 238 -2.64 -9.61 -27.05
N SER A 239 -2.61 -10.44 -26.00
CA SER A 239 -1.38 -11.06 -25.52
C SER A 239 -0.74 -11.96 -26.58
N ASP A 240 -1.53 -12.77 -27.27
CA ASP A 240 -1.06 -13.63 -28.37
C ASP A 240 -0.39 -12.80 -29.49
N CYS A 241 -0.97 -11.67 -29.85
CA CYS A 241 -0.40 -10.76 -30.82
C CYS A 241 0.87 -10.07 -30.30
N LEU A 242 0.82 -9.51 -29.08
CA LEU A 242 1.95 -8.78 -28.49
C LEU A 242 3.17 -9.67 -28.24
N ARG A 243 3.01 -10.95 -27.84
CA ARG A 243 4.15 -11.83 -27.62
C ARG A 243 4.96 -12.06 -28.89
N ALA A 244 4.24 -12.28 -30.02
CA ALA A 244 4.89 -12.45 -31.31
C ALA A 244 5.60 -11.18 -31.77
N PHE A 245 4.98 -10.01 -31.58
CA PHE A 245 5.59 -8.74 -31.90
C PHE A 245 6.79 -8.39 -31.02
N PHE A 246 6.72 -8.66 -29.72
CA PHE A 246 7.84 -8.42 -28.79
C PHE A 246 9.03 -9.31 -29.14
N HIS A 247 8.78 -10.58 -29.41
CA HIS A 247 9.83 -11.50 -29.82
C HIS A 247 10.42 -11.12 -31.19
N ALA A 248 9.58 -10.83 -32.19
CA ALA A 248 10.03 -10.36 -33.50
C ALA A 248 10.90 -9.11 -33.39
N ALA A 249 10.47 -8.15 -32.58
CA ALA A 249 11.23 -6.93 -32.37
C ALA A 249 12.57 -7.18 -31.68
N ALA A 250 12.63 -8.08 -30.68
CA ALA A 250 13.85 -8.43 -29.98
C ALA A 250 14.86 -9.11 -30.89
N VAL A 251 14.48 -10.20 -31.57
CA VAL A 251 15.39 -10.95 -32.46
C VAL A 251 15.76 -10.17 -33.71
N GLY A 252 14.84 -9.30 -34.19
CA GLY A 252 15.08 -8.44 -35.37
C GLY A 252 15.78 -7.12 -35.07
N GLY A 253 16.19 -6.85 -33.81
CA GLY A 253 16.81 -5.61 -33.38
C GLY A 253 15.91 -4.37 -33.58
N ARG A 254 14.60 -4.53 -33.49
CA ARG A 254 13.59 -3.46 -33.61
C ARG A 254 13.26 -2.84 -32.27
N SER A 255 12.74 -1.62 -32.31
CA SER A 255 12.37 -0.87 -31.12
C SER A 255 10.91 -1.13 -30.72
N LEU A 256 10.55 -0.74 -29.50
CA LEU A 256 9.15 -0.77 -29.05
C LEU A 256 8.27 0.20 -29.85
N ALA A 257 8.86 1.25 -30.44
CA ALA A 257 8.16 2.16 -31.36
C ALA A 257 7.76 1.44 -32.66
N ASP A 258 8.60 0.54 -33.17
CA ASP A 258 8.24 -0.28 -34.34
C ASP A 258 7.06 -1.20 -34.01
N VAL A 259 7.07 -1.84 -32.84
CA VAL A 259 5.93 -2.67 -32.38
C VAL A 259 4.66 -1.83 -32.30
N TRP A 260 4.76 -0.62 -31.77
CA TRP A 260 3.60 0.27 -31.70
C TRP A 260 3.09 0.66 -33.09
N GLN A 261 3.98 0.88 -34.06
CA GLN A 261 3.59 1.13 -35.46
C GLN A 261 2.89 -0.09 -36.07
N TRP A 262 3.38 -1.31 -35.86
CA TRP A 262 2.68 -2.53 -36.31
C TRP A 262 1.28 -2.64 -35.73
N CYS A 263 1.09 -2.27 -34.46
CA CYS A 263 -0.22 -2.23 -33.82
C CYS A 263 -1.11 -1.12 -34.39
N LEU A 264 -0.58 0.05 -34.71
CA LEU A 264 -1.35 1.19 -35.24
C LEU A 264 -1.81 0.97 -36.69
N THR A 265 -0.89 0.55 -37.55
CA THR A 265 -1.16 0.37 -38.97
C THR A 265 -1.88 -0.94 -39.27
N GLY A 266 -1.63 -1.98 -38.47
CA GLY A 266 -2.03 -3.35 -38.75
C GLY A 266 -1.17 -4.01 -39.86
N ASP A 267 -0.06 -3.38 -40.23
CA ASP A 267 0.90 -3.98 -41.15
C ASP A 267 1.83 -4.92 -40.38
N ILE A 268 1.56 -6.21 -40.53
CA ILE A 268 2.27 -7.29 -39.87
C ILE A 268 3.45 -7.84 -40.71
N THR A 269 3.63 -7.36 -41.94
CA THR A 269 4.54 -7.93 -42.93
C THR A 269 5.98 -8.01 -42.40
N GLN A 270 6.47 -6.96 -41.75
CA GLN A 270 7.81 -6.94 -41.21
C GLN A 270 7.98 -7.88 -40.03
N ALA A 271 6.99 -7.94 -39.11
CA ALA A 271 7.03 -8.81 -37.94
C ALA A 271 7.02 -10.29 -38.36
N THR A 272 6.14 -10.69 -39.28
CA THR A 272 6.03 -12.07 -39.76
C THR A 272 7.26 -12.49 -40.56
N LEU A 273 7.85 -11.58 -41.37
CA LEU A 273 9.10 -11.84 -42.09
C LEU A 273 10.22 -12.15 -41.07
N ILE A 274 10.40 -11.31 -40.05
CA ILE A 274 11.44 -11.51 -39.02
C ILE A 274 11.23 -12.85 -38.30
N LEU A 275 10.00 -13.17 -37.89
CA LEU A 275 9.69 -14.43 -37.22
C LEU A 275 10.05 -15.64 -38.08
N ARG A 276 9.69 -15.62 -39.38
CA ARG A 276 10.00 -16.70 -40.32
C ARG A 276 11.51 -16.84 -40.54
N GLN A 277 12.25 -15.71 -40.64
CA GLN A 277 13.71 -15.72 -40.78
C GLN A 277 14.45 -16.33 -39.60
N HIS A 278 13.85 -16.25 -38.38
CA HIS A 278 14.44 -16.79 -37.15
C HIS A 278 13.82 -18.15 -36.76
N GLY A 279 13.02 -18.78 -37.65
CA GLY A 279 12.48 -20.13 -37.44
C GLY A 279 11.17 -20.21 -36.63
N HIS A 280 10.58 -19.06 -36.26
CA HIS A 280 9.33 -19.01 -35.49
C HIS A 280 8.09 -18.97 -36.40
N HIS A 281 7.95 -19.97 -37.25
CA HIS A 281 6.88 -20.07 -38.27
C HIS A 281 5.49 -20.09 -37.64
N GLU A 282 5.30 -20.85 -36.55
CA GLU A 282 4.02 -20.97 -35.87
C GLU A 282 3.51 -19.64 -35.34
N TRP A 283 4.42 -18.79 -34.82
CA TRP A 283 4.05 -17.46 -34.32
C TRP A 283 3.71 -16.50 -35.46
N ALA A 284 4.42 -16.63 -36.60
CA ALA A 284 4.09 -15.86 -37.79
C ALA A 284 2.71 -16.22 -38.33
N ASP A 285 2.41 -17.52 -38.44
CA ASP A 285 1.12 -18.03 -38.91
C ASP A 285 -0.02 -17.60 -37.97
N GLN A 286 0.21 -17.63 -36.65
CA GLN A 286 -0.77 -17.17 -35.66
C GLN A 286 -1.08 -15.67 -35.82
N VAL A 287 -0.08 -14.83 -36.07
CA VAL A 287 -0.28 -13.38 -36.29
C VAL A 287 -1.05 -13.15 -37.59
N GLU A 288 -0.75 -13.91 -38.65
CA GLU A 288 -1.47 -13.83 -39.92
C GLU A 288 -2.95 -14.27 -39.75
N GLU A 289 -3.20 -15.35 -39.01
CA GLU A 289 -4.55 -15.80 -38.67
C GLU A 289 -5.34 -14.71 -37.90
N LEU A 290 -4.73 -14.11 -36.87
CA LEU A 290 -5.35 -13.03 -36.10
C LEU A 290 -5.64 -11.78 -36.95
N ALA A 291 -4.77 -11.46 -37.92
CA ALA A 291 -4.97 -10.36 -38.85
C ALA A 291 -6.03 -10.68 -39.90
N GLY A 292 -6.19 -11.96 -40.27
CA GLY A 292 -7.19 -12.45 -41.21
C GLY A 292 -8.60 -12.68 -40.61
N GLU A 293 -8.74 -12.53 -39.28
CA GLU A 293 -10.04 -12.59 -38.62
C GLU A 293 -11.03 -11.56 -39.16
N ALA A 294 -12.34 -11.72 -38.87
CA ALA A 294 -13.36 -10.75 -39.25
C ALA A 294 -12.91 -9.32 -38.89
N ALA A 295 -13.11 -8.36 -39.78
CA ALA A 295 -12.57 -7.00 -39.67
C ALA A 295 -12.84 -6.33 -38.31
N LYS A 296 -14.00 -6.59 -37.70
CA LYS A 296 -14.35 -6.09 -36.36
C LYS A 296 -13.49 -6.74 -35.25
N THR A 297 -13.23 -8.03 -35.32
CA THR A 297 -12.42 -8.80 -34.38
C THR A 297 -10.97 -8.35 -34.46
N ALA A 298 -10.38 -8.35 -35.65
CA ALA A 298 -9.02 -7.87 -35.88
C ALA A 298 -8.82 -6.42 -35.41
N ALA A 299 -9.79 -5.54 -35.68
CA ALA A 299 -9.75 -4.15 -35.20
C ALA A 299 -9.80 -4.04 -33.67
N THR A 300 -10.56 -4.89 -32.98
CA THR A 300 -10.66 -4.89 -31.52
C THR A 300 -9.35 -5.38 -30.88
N ILE A 301 -8.74 -6.44 -31.42
CA ILE A 301 -7.43 -6.95 -30.97
C ILE A 301 -6.37 -5.87 -31.14
N ARG A 302 -6.31 -5.25 -32.33
CA ARG A 302 -5.36 -4.19 -32.64
C ARG A 302 -5.55 -2.99 -31.72
N MET A 303 -6.79 -2.57 -31.45
CA MET A 303 -7.09 -1.48 -30.52
C MET A 303 -6.57 -1.79 -29.12
N THR A 304 -6.74 -3.02 -28.63
CA THR A 304 -6.25 -3.44 -27.30
C THR A 304 -4.72 -3.41 -27.24
N CYS A 305 -4.03 -3.91 -28.28
CA CYS A 305 -2.55 -3.84 -28.38
C CYS A 305 -2.08 -2.38 -28.41
N THR A 306 -2.72 -1.54 -29.23
CA THR A 306 -2.40 -0.11 -29.33
C THR A 306 -2.58 0.62 -28.00
N ARG A 307 -3.67 0.31 -27.25
CA ARG A 307 -3.88 0.88 -25.90
C ARG A 307 -2.81 0.46 -24.91
N ALA A 308 -2.35 -0.79 -24.95
CA ALA A 308 -1.29 -1.26 -24.08
C ALA A 308 0.03 -0.50 -24.26
N LEU A 309 0.29 -0.02 -25.47
CA LEU A 309 1.49 0.73 -25.86
C LEU A 309 1.23 2.24 -26.02
N SER A 310 0.07 2.73 -25.64
CA SER A 310 -0.35 4.14 -25.88
C SER A 310 0.54 5.19 -25.22
N PHE A 311 1.30 4.81 -24.18
CA PHE A 311 2.28 5.70 -23.55
C PHE A 311 3.39 6.15 -24.51
N LEU A 312 3.66 5.42 -25.59
CA LEU A 312 4.64 5.77 -26.60
C LEU A 312 4.25 7.02 -27.42
N ALA A 313 2.99 7.45 -27.37
CA ALA A 313 2.55 8.71 -27.96
C ALA A 313 3.16 9.94 -27.26
N ASP A 314 3.58 9.81 -26.00
CA ASP A 314 4.33 10.86 -25.28
C ASP A 314 5.84 10.67 -25.51
N PRO A 315 6.53 11.65 -26.12
CA PRO A 315 7.96 11.55 -26.38
C PRO A 315 8.82 11.31 -25.13
N LYS A 316 8.40 11.82 -23.95
CA LYS A 316 9.11 11.59 -22.68
C LYS A 316 8.99 10.14 -22.23
N LEU A 317 7.79 9.58 -22.36
CA LEU A 317 7.53 8.19 -22.00
C LEU A 317 8.20 7.24 -22.99
N ALA A 318 8.19 7.58 -24.28
CA ALA A 318 8.94 6.83 -25.31
C ALA A 318 10.45 6.83 -25.04
N ALA A 319 11.04 7.97 -24.64
CA ALA A 319 12.44 8.04 -24.26
C ALA A 319 12.79 7.22 -23.02
N ALA A 320 11.86 7.06 -22.07
CA ALA A 320 12.07 6.29 -20.84
C ALA A 320 12.24 4.78 -21.09
N VAL A 321 11.76 4.27 -22.23
CA VAL A 321 11.90 2.85 -22.63
C VAL A 321 13.06 2.58 -23.61
N GLN A 322 13.88 3.59 -23.87
CA GLN A 322 15.05 3.49 -24.77
C GLN A 322 16.34 3.77 -23.99
N PRO A 323 16.86 2.82 -23.20
CA PRO A 323 18.17 2.97 -22.58
C PRO A 323 19.27 2.95 -23.65
N ALA A 324 20.39 3.60 -23.35
CA ALA A 324 21.60 3.37 -24.12
C ALA A 324 22.06 1.91 -24.00
N ALA A 325 22.79 1.42 -24.97
CA ALA A 325 23.27 0.05 -24.97
C ALA A 325 24.02 -0.27 -23.66
N GLY A 326 23.59 -1.33 -22.96
CA GLY A 326 24.17 -1.77 -21.69
C GLY A 326 23.80 -0.93 -20.46
N ALA A 327 22.95 0.10 -20.60
CA ALA A 327 22.55 0.99 -19.48
C ALA A 327 21.11 0.75 -18.98
N GLY A 328 20.52 -0.39 -19.28
CA GLY A 328 19.18 -0.77 -18.82
C GLY A 328 19.11 -1.07 -17.31
N PHE A 329 17.91 -1.07 -16.76
CA PHE A 329 17.68 -1.46 -15.36
C PHE A 329 17.92 -2.96 -15.15
N ASP A 330 18.88 -3.29 -14.30
CA ASP A 330 19.21 -4.66 -13.94
C ASP A 330 18.40 -5.09 -12.70
N ILE A 331 17.43 -5.98 -12.93
CA ILE A 331 16.53 -6.50 -11.88
C ILE A 331 17.29 -7.41 -10.91
N LEU A 332 18.27 -8.19 -11.39
CA LEU A 332 19.06 -9.08 -10.52
C LEU A 332 19.93 -8.26 -9.56
N ALA A 333 20.66 -7.29 -10.07
CA ALA A 333 21.47 -6.39 -9.26
C ALA A 333 20.61 -5.58 -8.25
N PHE A 334 19.41 -5.16 -8.65
CA PHE A 334 18.45 -4.49 -7.76
C PHE A 334 18.01 -5.39 -6.59
N LEU A 335 17.66 -6.64 -6.86
CA LEU A 335 17.21 -7.60 -5.85
C LEU A 335 18.34 -7.98 -4.90
N ASP A 336 19.53 -8.26 -5.42
CA ASP A 336 20.71 -8.65 -4.65
C ASP A 336 21.19 -7.54 -3.72
N SER A 337 21.21 -6.30 -4.22
CA SER A 337 21.62 -5.13 -3.42
C SER A 337 20.63 -4.69 -2.33
N GLY A 338 19.43 -5.26 -2.25
CA GLY A 338 18.39 -4.83 -1.33
C GLY A 338 17.86 -3.42 -1.65
N GLY A 339 17.90 -3.03 -2.90
CA GLY A 339 17.53 -1.72 -3.41
C GLY A 339 16.09 -1.30 -3.13
N THR A 340 15.77 -0.05 -3.41
CA THR A 340 14.40 0.46 -3.37
C THR A 340 14.05 1.09 -4.70
N LEU A 341 13.02 0.55 -5.35
CA LEU A 341 12.48 1.02 -6.62
C LEU A 341 11.20 1.81 -6.37
N TYR A 342 11.20 3.08 -6.77
CA TYR A 342 10.02 3.94 -6.74
C TYR A 342 9.46 4.08 -8.16
N LEU A 343 8.20 3.70 -8.33
CA LEU A 343 7.42 3.88 -9.55
C LEU A 343 6.44 5.02 -9.32
N ILE A 344 6.69 6.17 -9.94
CA ILE A 344 5.91 7.39 -9.70
C ILE A 344 5.19 7.76 -10.99
N ALA A 345 3.85 7.80 -10.94
CA ALA A 345 3.03 8.19 -12.07
C ALA A 345 1.75 8.90 -11.63
N GLU A 346 1.30 9.84 -12.41
CA GLU A 346 0.03 10.52 -12.19
C GLU A 346 -1.05 9.94 -13.12
N ASN A 347 -2.24 9.83 -12.57
CA ASN A 347 -3.42 9.50 -13.34
C ASN A 347 -3.89 10.75 -14.10
N SER A 348 -3.70 10.77 -15.40
CA SER A 348 -4.07 11.88 -16.28
C SER A 348 -5.17 11.53 -17.28
N SER A 349 -5.66 10.28 -17.29
CA SER A 349 -6.66 9.83 -18.26
C SER A 349 -8.08 9.86 -17.69
N ALA A 350 -9.05 10.05 -18.58
CA ALA A 350 -10.48 9.98 -18.26
C ALA A 350 -10.90 8.59 -17.71
N ASP A 351 -10.15 7.54 -18.07
CA ASP A 351 -10.40 6.16 -17.64
C ASP A 351 -9.84 5.81 -16.26
N ASN A 352 -9.31 6.80 -15.54
CA ASN A 352 -8.66 6.61 -14.22
C ASN A 352 -7.46 5.66 -14.21
N GLU A 353 -6.70 5.61 -15.30
CA GLU A 353 -5.44 4.88 -15.40
C GLU A 353 -4.31 5.82 -15.81
N ALA A 354 -3.12 5.60 -15.26
CA ALA A 354 -1.95 6.36 -15.70
C ALA A 354 -1.51 5.87 -17.09
N PRO A 355 -1.06 6.76 -17.99
CA PRO A 355 -0.56 6.36 -19.31
C PRO A 355 0.52 5.27 -19.24
N VAL A 356 1.35 5.28 -18.20
CA VAL A 356 2.44 4.32 -17.96
C VAL A 356 2.02 3.07 -17.20
N SER A 357 0.73 2.87 -16.92
CA SER A 357 0.27 1.79 -16.05
C SER A 357 0.68 0.39 -16.55
N ALA A 358 0.59 0.15 -17.85
CA ALA A 358 1.02 -1.13 -18.46
C ALA A 358 2.53 -1.36 -18.31
N LEU A 359 3.33 -0.32 -18.50
CA LEU A 359 4.78 -0.38 -18.34
C LEU A 359 5.18 -0.66 -16.89
N PHE A 360 4.52 -0.01 -15.91
CA PHE A 360 4.76 -0.24 -14.49
C PHE A 360 4.30 -1.64 -14.06
N ALA A 361 3.16 -2.09 -14.54
CA ALA A 361 2.68 -3.44 -14.26
C ALA A 361 3.64 -4.51 -14.81
N CYS A 362 4.17 -4.31 -16.02
CA CYS A 362 5.15 -5.22 -16.61
C CYS A 362 6.45 -5.23 -15.80
N LEU A 363 7.03 -4.08 -15.47
CA LEU A 363 8.27 -4.00 -14.67
C LEU A 363 8.09 -4.64 -13.28
N ALA A 364 6.98 -4.34 -12.60
CA ALA A 364 6.68 -4.93 -11.30
C ALA A 364 6.49 -6.46 -11.38
N SER A 365 5.87 -6.95 -12.46
CA SER A 365 5.70 -8.39 -12.73
C SER A 365 7.05 -9.08 -12.94
N GLU A 366 7.96 -8.47 -13.69
CA GLU A 366 9.30 -8.99 -13.90
C GLU A 366 10.10 -9.04 -12.60
N VAL A 367 10.09 -7.95 -11.81
CA VAL A 367 10.76 -7.94 -10.50
C VAL A 367 10.22 -9.05 -9.58
N ARG A 368 8.89 -9.23 -9.54
CA ARG A 368 8.28 -10.30 -8.75
C ARG A 368 8.69 -11.68 -9.27
N HIS A 369 8.67 -11.88 -10.59
CA HIS A 369 9.02 -13.16 -11.21
C HIS A 369 10.47 -13.55 -10.89
N VAL A 370 11.41 -12.64 -11.11
CA VAL A 370 12.84 -12.87 -10.83
C VAL A 370 13.07 -13.14 -9.34
N ALA A 371 12.41 -12.39 -8.45
CA ALA A 371 12.48 -12.65 -7.00
C ALA A 371 11.94 -14.04 -6.61
N ALA A 372 10.83 -14.48 -7.23
CA ALA A 372 10.29 -15.81 -7.00
C ALA A 372 11.23 -16.92 -7.52
N LEU A 373 11.85 -16.70 -8.67
CA LEU A 373 12.82 -17.63 -9.25
C LEU A 373 14.07 -17.74 -8.37
N LEU A 374 14.65 -16.62 -7.94
CA LEU A 374 15.78 -16.62 -7.02
C LEU A 374 15.40 -17.27 -5.69
N GLY A 375 14.22 -16.98 -5.17
CA GLY A 375 13.70 -17.55 -3.94
C GLY A 375 13.61 -19.07 -3.97
N SER A 376 13.26 -19.67 -5.12
CA SER A 376 13.16 -21.14 -5.27
C SER A 376 14.50 -21.85 -5.04
N ALA A 377 15.63 -21.17 -5.24
CA ALA A 377 16.96 -21.69 -4.99
C ALA A 377 17.49 -21.38 -3.57
N MET A 378 16.75 -20.59 -2.78
CA MET A 378 17.14 -20.21 -1.42
C MET A 378 16.58 -21.15 -0.35
N PRO A 379 17.13 -21.17 0.88
CA PRO A 379 16.64 -22.00 1.96
C PRO A 379 15.15 -21.79 2.27
N GLY A 380 14.36 -22.85 2.24
CA GLY A 380 12.91 -22.82 2.44
C GLY A 380 12.12 -22.35 1.22
N GLU A 381 12.74 -22.39 0.05
CA GLU A 381 12.15 -22.02 -1.26
C GLU A 381 11.52 -20.61 -1.26
N ARG A 382 12.19 -19.66 -0.58
CA ARG A 382 11.71 -18.30 -0.46
C ARG A 382 12.81 -17.27 -0.54
N PHE A 383 12.51 -16.16 -1.17
CA PHE A 383 13.42 -15.03 -1.29
C PHE A 383 13.71 -14.41 0.09
N ASP A 384 14.98 -14.39 0.52
CA ASP A 384 15.42 -13.94 1.83
C ASP A 384 16.67 -13.03 1.70
N PRO A 385 16.58 -11.75 2.10
CA PRO A 385 15.49 -11.06 2.77
C PRO A 385 14.29 -10.77 1.86
N PRO A 386 13.05 -10.81 2.40
CA PRO A 386 11.83 -10.78 1.61
C PRO A 386 11.67 -9.50 0.78
N LEU A 387 11.14 -9.63 -0.44
CA LEU A 387 10.73 -8.50 -1.29
C LEU A 387 9.42 -7.90 -0.78
N LEU A 388 9.36 -6.57 -0.70
CA LEU A 388 8.11 -5.83 -0.46
C LEU A 388 7.61 -5.21 -1.76
N MET A 389 6.37 -5.49 -2.10
CA MET A 389 5.60 -4.76 -3.11
C MET A 389 4.59 -3.85 -2.40
N ALA A 390 4.94 -2.59 -2.22
CA ALA A 390 4.14 -1.57 -1.55
C ALA A 390 3.34 -0.79 -2.61
N LEU A 391 2.18 -1.31 -2.99
CA LEU A 391 1.41 -0.84 -4.12
C LEU A 391 0.35 0.18 -3.67
N ASP A 392 0.73 1.46 -3.62
CA ASP A 392 -0.22 2.57 -3.42
C ASP A 392 -0.92 2.87 -4.74
N GLU A 393 -2.24 3.02 -4.70
CA GLU A 393 -3.11 3.22 -5.87
C GLU A 393 -2.91 2.15 -6.97
N ALA A 394 -2.75 0.90 -6.57
CA ALA A 394 -2.43 -0.21 -7.48
C ALA A 394 -3.39 -0.33 -8.68
N THR A 395 -4.67 -0.05 -8.46
CA THR A 395 -5.71 -0.12 -9.49
C THR A 395 -5.53 0.90 -10.63
N GLN A 396 -4.75 1.96 -10.39
CA GLN A 396 -4.64 3.09 -11.30
C GLN A 396 -3.27 3.16 -11.98
N ILE A 397 -2.19 2.97 -11.21
CA ILE A 397 -0.83 3.21 -11.72
C ILE A 397 -0.02 1.93 -11.93
N CYS A 398 -0.41 0.82 -11.31
CA CYS A 398 0.29 -0.46 -11.44
C CYS A 398 -0.69 -1.64 -11.35
N PRO A 399 -1.56 -1.82 -12.34
CA PRO A 399 -2.65 -2.80 -12.33
C PRO A 399 -2.17 -4.23 -12.59
N CYS A 400 -1.30 -4.72 -11.74
CA CYS A 400 -0.78 -6.08 -11.75
C CYS A 400 -1.88 -7.12 -11.49
N PRO A 401 -1.65 -8.40 -11.82
CA PRO A 401 -2.58 -9.49 -11.49
C PRO A 401 -2.53 -9.86 -10.00
N ILE A 402 -2.85 -8.88 -9.14
CA ILE A 402 -2.79 -9.00 -7.68
C ILE A 402 -3.58 -10.19 -7.15
N PRO A 403 -4.79 -10.55 -7.65
CA PRO A 403 -5.50 -11.73 -7.18
C PRO A 403 -4.66 -13.01 -7.26
N ASN A 404 -3.94 -13.22 -8.37
CA ASN A 404 -3.08 -14.38 -8.56
C ASN A 404 -1.82 -14.29 -7.66
N TRP A 405 -1.29 -13.08 -7.48
CA TRP A 405 -0.07 -12.89 -6.71
C TRP A 405 -0.25 -13.11 -5.21
N VAL A 406 -1.36 -12.64 -4.64
CA VAL A 406 -1.63 -12.82 -3.19
C VAL A 406 -1.88 -14.27 -2.82
N ALA A 407 -2.24 -15.13 -3.78
CA ALA A 407 -2.47 -16.53 -3.53
C ALA A 407 -1.17 -17.32 -3.29
N ASP A 408 -0.05 -16.94 -3.94
CA ASP A 408 1.18 -17.74 -3.93
C ASP A 408 2.44 -17.00 -3.41
N SER A 409 2.47 -15.67 -3.49
CA SER A 409 3.69 -14.89 -3.24
C SER A 409 4.20 -14.94 -1.81
N GLY A 410 3.31 -15.11 -0.83
CA GLY A 410 3.69 -15.20 0.58
C GLY A 410 4.63 -16.37 0.88
N GLY A 411 4.37 -17.52 0.25
CA GLY A 411 5.23 -18.69 0.32
C GLY A 411 6.62 -18.47 -0.30
N LYS A 412 6.70 -17.62 -1.31
CA LYS A 412 7.93 -17.32 -2.07
C LYS A 412 8.77 -16.19 -1.48
N GLY A 413 8.42 -15.68 -0.28
CA GLY A 413 9.15 -14.58 0.36
C GLY A 413 8.87 -13.20 -0.26
N ILE A 414 7.71 -13.02 -0.86
CA ILE A 414 7.27 -11.77 -1.47
C ILE A 414 6.02 -11.28 -0.74
N THR A 415 6.08 -10.11 -0.14
CA THR A 415 4.97 -9.48 0.58
C THR A 415 4.31 -8.43 -0.28
N ILE A 416 2.99 -8.49 -0.40
CA ILE A 416 2.22 -7.52 -1.17
C ILE A 416 1.36 -6.71 -0.20
N ILE A 417 1.48 -5.40 -0.27
CA ILE A 417 0.62 -4.45 0.42
C ILE A 417 -0.15 -3.68 -0.63
N THR A 418 -1.43 -4.00 -0.75
CA THR A 418 -2.33 -3.34 -1.69
C THR A 418 -3.07 -2.22 -0.98
N VAL A 419 -2.99 -1.00 -1.53
CA VAL A 419 -3.71 0.16 -1.01
C VAL A 419 -4.70 0.64 -2.06
N CYS A 420 -5.97 0.81 -1.65
CA CYS A 420 -7.06 1.30 -2.49
C CYS A 420 -8.01 2.20 -1.69
N HIS A 421 -8.91 2.88 -2.36
CA HIS A 421 -9.89 3.73 -1.68
C HIS A 421 -11.08 2.94 -1.12
N GLY A 422 -11.48 1.85 -1.76
CA GLY A 422 -12.59 0.98 -1.37
C GLY A 422 -12.71 -0.23 -2.27
N GLU A 423 -13.65 -1.13 -1.94
CA GLU A 423 -13.87 -2.38 -2.68
C GLU A 423 -14.31 -2.15 -4.13
N ALA A 424 -15.04 -1.06 -4.40
CA ALA A 424 -15.50 -0.73 -5.73
C ALA A 424 -14.34 -0.58 -6.74
N GLN A 425 -13.17 -0.05 -6.30
CA GLN A 425 -11.99 0.04 -7.18
C GLN A 425 -11.40 -1.34 -7.50
N LEU A 426 -11.37 -2.25 -6.51
CA LEU A 426 -10.88 -3.61 -6.71
C LEU A 426 -11.79 -4.37 -7.68
N GLU A 427 -13.11 -4.23 -7.50
CA GLU A 427 -14.11 -4.88 -8.35
C GLU A 427 -14.11 -4.33 -9.78
N ALA A 428 -13.97 -3.03 -9.93
CA ALA A 428 -13.86 -2.39 -11.24
C ALA A 428 -12.64 -2.87 -12.03
N ARG A 429 -11.55 -3.24 -11.33
CA ARG A 429 -10.30 -3.68 -11.96
C ARG A 429 -10.22 -5.20 -12.14
N TRP A 430 -10.53 -5.96 -11.10
CA TRP A 430 -10.35 -7.42 -11.08
C TRP A 430 -11.67 -8.20 -10.97
N LYS A 431 -12.80 -7.56 -11.25
CA LYS A 431 -14.16 -8.13 -11.11
C LYS A 431 -14.45 -8.55 -9.66
N ALA A 432 -15.66 -9.02 -9.39
CA ALA A 432 -16.07 -9.45 -8.05
C ALA A 432 -15.25 -10.63 -7.53
N THR A 433 -14.89 -11.57 -8.39
CA THR A 433 -14.07 -12.75 -8.05
C THR A 433 -12.65 -12.35 -7.64
N GLY A 434 -11.98 -11.48 -8.40
CA GLY A 434 -10.64 -11.02 -8.06
C GLY A 434 -10.62 -10.17 -6.78
N ARG A 435 -11.61 -9.29 -6.58
CA ARG A 435 -11.80 -8.58 -5.30
C ARG A 435 -11.90 -9.56 -4.14
N GLN A 436 -12.75 -10.61 -4.27
CA GLN A 436 -12.93 -11.59 -3.21
C GLN A 436 -11.62 -12.33 -2.92
N THR A 437 -10.89 -12.79 -3.94
CA THR A 437 -9.60 -13.45 -3.78
C THR A 437 -8.59 -12.57 -3.02
N ILE A 438 -8.52 -11.27 -3.35
CA ILE A 438 -7.63 -10.33 -2.65
C ILE A 438 -8.01 -10.22 -1.16
N MET A 439 -9.30 -10.18 -0.84
CA MET A 439 -9.77 -10.10 0.55
C MET A 439 -9.50 -11.40 1.31
N ASP A 440 -9.76 -12.55 0.71
CA ASP A 440 -9.58 -13.87 1.36
C ASP A 440 -8.11 -14.21 1.60
N CYS A 441 -7.22 -13.81 0.69
CA CYS A 441 -5.78 -14.03 0.81
C CYS A 441 -5.06 -12.97 1.63
N ALA A 442 -5.73 -11.86 2.01
CA ALA A 442 -5.13 -10.83 2.85
C ALA A 442 -4.99 -11.32 4.30
N GLY A 443 -3.76 -11.48 4.77
CA GLY A 443 -3.47 -11.81 6.18
C GLY A 443 -3.98 -10.75 7.16
N VAL A 444 -4.07 -9.50 6.72
CA VAL A 444 -4.68 -8.39 7.47
C VAL A 444 -5.42 -7.44 6.52
N ILE A 445 -6.63 -7.06 6.91
CA ILE A 445 -7.40 -6.01 6.24
C ILE A 445 -7.54 -4.83 7.20
N ILE A 446 -7.25 -3.63 6.69
CA ILE A 446 -7.26 -2.39 7.47
C ILE A 446 -8.22 -1.39 6.81
N TRP A 447 -9.26 -1.00 7.51
CA TRP A 447 -10.19 0.05 7.09
C TRP A 447 -9.88 1.35 7.81
N MET A 448 -9.51 2.36 7.03
CA MET A 448 -9.23 3.69 7.57
C MET A 448 -10.53 4.50 7.71
N PRO A 449 -10.56 5.53 8.59
CA PRO A 449 -11.76 6.31 8.81
C PRO A 449 -12.19 7.10 7.57
N GLY A 450 -13.50 7.37 7.47
CA GLY A 450 -14.04 8.24 6.42
C GLY A 450 -14.44 7.53 5.13
N ILE A 451 -14.41 6.21 5.08
CA ILE A 451 -15.00 5.43 3.98
C ILE A 451 -16.50 5.76 3.91
N THR A 452 -16.99 6.07 2.72
CA THR A 452 -18.39 6.41 2.47
C THR A 452 -19.10 5.43 1.55
N ASP A 453 -18.35 4.54 0.89
CA ASP A 453 -18.90 3.49 0.05
C ASP A 453 -19.69 2.48 0.88
N PRO A 454 -21.03 2.34 0.64
CA PRO A 454 -21.88 1.46 1.44
C PRO A 454 -21.46 0.00 1.35
N LYS A 455 -21.02 -0.47 0.17
CA LYS A 455 -20.60 -1.86 -0.04
C LYS A 455 -19.37 -2.21 0.80
N THR A 456 -18.38 -1.32 0.79
CA THR A 456 -17.17 -1.47 1.62
C THR A 456 -17.49 -1.42 3.11
N LEU A 457 -18.42 -0.57 3.54
CA LEU A 457 -18.82 -0.48 4.96
C LEU A 457 -19.59 -1.73 5.41
N ASP A 458 -20.53 -2.21 4.61
CA ASP A 458 -21.30 -3.42 4.91
C ASP A 458 -20.41 -4.67 4.98
N SER A 459 -19.50 -4.85 4.00
CA SER A 459 -18.50 -5.93 4.02
C SER A 459 -17.62 -5.86 5.29
N ALA A 460 -17.15 -4.67 5.63
CA ALA A 460 -16.34 -4.46 6.82
C ALA A 460 -17.12 -4.77 8.11
N ALA A 461 -18.38 -4.34 8.19
CA ALA A 461 -19.24 -4.59 9.33
C ALA A 461 -19.54 -6.09 9.52
N LYS A 462 -19.83 -6.81 8.42
CA LYS A 462 -20.04 -8.26 8.42
C LYS A 462 -18.80 -9.02 8.90
N LEU A 463 -17.62 -8.63 8.42
CA LEU A 463 -16.35 -9.26 8.84
C LEU A 463 -16.00 -9.04 10.31
N THR A 464 -16.58 -8.02 10.97
CA THR A 464 -16.38 -7.84 12.42
C THR A 464 -17.18 -8.83 13.26
N GLY A 465 -18.22 -9.44 12.69
CA GLY A 465 -19.10 -10.36 13.37
C GLY A 465 -20.11 -9.69 14.31
N GLU A 466 -20.81 -10.53 15.07
CA GLU A 466 -21.84 -10.11 16.00
C GLU A 466 -21.47 -10.49 17.44
N THR A 467 -22.07 -9.80 18.40
CA THR A 467 -21.94 -10.11 19.82
C THR A 467 -23.29 -9.97 20.52
N ALA A 468 -23.56 -10.86 21.45
CA ALA A 468 -24.77 -10.81 22.26
C ALA A 468 -24.65 -9.72 23.35
N TYR A 469 -25.67 -8.91 23.48
CA TYR A 469 -25.84 -7.97 24.58
C TYR A 469 -26.99 -8.40 25.44
N GLU A 470 -26.75 -8.49 26.73
CA GLU A 470 -27.82 -8.70 27.73
C GLU A 470 -28.66 -7.43 27.82
N GLN A 471 -29.92 -7.51 27.43
CA GLN A 471 -30.91 -6.48 27.72
C GLN A 471 -31.55 -6.80 29.08
N ARG A 472 -31.36 -5.92 30.07
CA ARG A 472 -32.12 -5.98 31.30
C ARG A 472 -33.54 -5.53 31.00
N GLY A 473 -34.50 -6.39 31.30
CA GLY A 473 -35.92 -6.05 31.30
C GLY A 473 -36.25 -4.85 32.20
N PRO A 474 -37.47 -4.30 32.12
CA PRO A 474 -37.93 -3.25 32.99
C PRO A 474 -37.71 -3.63 34.46
N ARG A 475 -37.39 -2.63 35.30
CA ARG A 475 -37.24 -2.84 36.75
C ARG A 475 -38.52 -3.47 37.32
N GLY A 476 -38.48 -4.74 37.66
CA GLY A 476 -39.61 -5.41 38.37
C GLY A 476 -39.79 -6.89 38.09
N GLU A 477 -39.31 -7.45 36.99
CA GLU A 477 -39.45 -8.88 36.74
C GLU A 477 -38.09 -9.62 36.91
N PRO A 478 -37.98 -10.50 37.92
CA PRO A 478 -36.82 -11.35 38.10
C PRO A 478 -36.94 -12.56 37.15
N GLY A 479 -36.04 -12.71 36.18
CA GLY A 479 -35.80 -14.00 35.57
C GLY A 479 -35.57 -14.10 34.09
N GLN A 480 -36.00 -13.21 33.23
CA GLN A 480 -35.71 -13.33 31.79
C GLN A 480 -34.56 -12.43 31.34
N ARG A 481 -33.42 -13.06 31.00
CA ARG A 481 -32.31 -12.40 30.33
C ARG A 481 -32.56 -12.46 28.82
N HIS A 482 -32.94 -11.33 28.23
CA HIS A 482 -33.03 -11.23 26.77
C HIS A 482 -31.66 -10.91 26.20
N TYR A 483 -31.17 -11.76 25.31
CA TYR A 483 -29.96 -11.53 24.57
C TYR A 483 -30.31 -11.04 23.15
N THR A 484 -29.87 -9.84 22.82
CA THR A 484 -30.00 -9.29 21.46
C THR A 484 -28.66 -9.35 20.77
N GLN A 485 -28.59 -9.89 19.57
CA GLN A 485 -27.40 -9.88 18.75
C GLN A 485 -27.25 -8.50 18.12
N HIS A 486 -26.05 -7.96 18.18
CA HIS A 486 -25.67 -6.72 17.54
C HIS A 486 -24.31 -6.85 16.89
N GLN A 487 -24.15 -6.25 15.72
CA GLN A 487 -22.84 -6.13 15.06
C GLN A 487 -21.81 -5.52 16.01
N ILE A 488 -20.62 -6.07 16.06
CA ILE A 488 -19.51 -5.55 16.88
C ILE A 488 -19.15 -4.14 16.43
N MET A 489 -19.05 -3.91 15.13
CA MET A 489 -18.87 -2.61 14.51
C MET A 489 -19.95 -2.40 13.45
N THR A 490 -20.74 -1.35 13.58
CA THR A 490 -21.70 -0.94 12.55
C THR A 490 -21.01 -0.06 11.51
N ASP A 491 -21.60 0.10 10.33
CA ASP A 491 -21.14 0.99 9.26
C ASP A 491 -20.79 2.40 9.76
N ALA A 492 -21.70 2.96 10.58
CA ALA A 492 -21.51 4.26 11.20
C ALA A 492 -20.27 4.30 12.12
N MET A 493 -20.00 3.23 12.85
CA MET A 493 -18.85 3.14 13.75
C MET A 493 -17.54 3.02 12.95
N ILE A 494 -17.52 2.24 11.87
CA ILE A 494 -16.35 2.08 11.01
C ILE A 494 -16.02 3.42 10.36
N ARG A 495 -17.01 4.08 9.75
CA ARG A 495 -16.85 5.39 9.13
C ARG A 495 -16.37 6.46 10.11
N GLN A 496 -16.81 6.40 11.36
CA GLN A 496 -16.52 7.40 12.40
C GLN A 496 -15.35 7.03 13.31
N VAL A 497 -14.55 6.04 12.97
CA VAL A 497 -13.27 5.78 13.67
C VAL A 497 -12.49 7.08 13.77
N PRO A 498 -11.93 7.46 14.95
CA PRO A 498 -11.20 8.71 15.10
C PRO A 498 -10.01 8.80 14.14
N ARG A 499 -9.71 10.00 13.67
CA ARG A 499 -8.50 10.26 12.87
C ARG A 499 -7.27 9.71 13.60
N CYS A 500 -6.33 9.14 12.89
CA CYS A 500 -5.13 8.44 13.39
C CYS A 500 -5.36 7.02 13.88
N TYR A 501 -6.59 6.51 13.82
CA TYR A 501 -6.91 5.13 14.12
C TYR A 501 -7.52 4.47 12.89
N ALA A 502 -7.52 3.15 12.88
CA ALA A 502 -8.16 2.33 11.86
C ALA A 502 -8.78 1.09 12.51
N MET A 503 -9.77 0.51 11.88
CA MET A 503 -10.23 -0.82 12.20
C MET A 503 -9.35 -1.83 11.47
N ALA A 504 -8.95 -2.90 12.13
CA ALA A 504 -8.19 -3.99 11.54
C ALA A 504 -8.80 -5.34 11.92
N VAL A 505 -8.82 -6.24 10.93
CA VAL A 505 -9.22 -7.64 11.09
C VAL A 505 -8.07 -8.49 10.57
N ARG A 506 -7.73 -9.57 11.29
CA ARG A 506 -6.67 -10.49 10.90
C ARG A 506 -7.06 -11.93 11.21
N GLY A 507 -7.25 -12.74 10.16
CA GLY A 507 -7.62 -14.15 10.27
C GLY A 507 -8.82 -14.36 11.22
N ASP A 508 -8.68 -15.27 12.17
CA ASP A 508 -9.68 -15.66 13.16
C ASP A 508 -9.74 -14.76 14.39
N LEU A 509 -9.08 -13.60 14.38
CA LEU A 509 -9.07 -12.68 15.52
C LEU A 509 -10.24 -11.71 15.50
N SER A 510 -10.77 -11.42 16.67
CA SER A 510 -11.77 -10.36 16.84
C SER A 510 -11.24 -9.01 16.29
N PRO A 511 -12.13 -8.15 15.77
CA PRO A 511 -11.74 -6.86 15.24
C PRO A 511 -11.05 -6.01 16.30
N VAL A 512 -10.08 -5.22 15.88
CA VAL A 512 -9.32 -4.33 16.76
C VAL A 512 -9.21 -2.93 16.19
N ILE A 513 -9.32 -1.93 17.06
CA ILE A 513 -9.01 -0.55 16.69
C ILE A 513 -7.53 -0.29 16.98
N ILE A 514 -6.78 -0.05 15.92
CA ILE A 514 -5.34 0.23 15.97
C ILE A 514 -5.08 1.72 15.76
N ARG A 515 -4.09 2.25 16.49
CA ARG A 515 -3.51 3.56 16.19
C ARG A 515 -2.49 3.40 15.06
N ILE A 516 -2.65 4.18 14.00
CA ILE A 516 -1.80 4.10 12.80
C ILE A 516 -0.41 4.66 13.13
N PRO A 517 0.65 3.87 12.97
CA PRO A 517 2.02 4.35 13.06
C PRO A 517 2.38 5.09 11.76
N VAL A 518 3.01 6.23 11.88
CA VAL A 518 3.39 7.05 10.72
C VAL A 518 4.90 7.28 10.66
N ALA A 519 5.44 7.39 9.45
CA ALA A 519 6.87 7.52 9.21
C ALA A 519 7.48 8.72 9.95
N TRP A 520 6.85 9.90 9.89
CA TRP A 520 7.34 11.13 10.52
C TRP A 520 7.33 11.14 12.05
N ARG A 521 6.90 10.07 12.69
CA ARG A 521 7.04 9.81 14.13
C ARG A 521 8.01 8.67 14.42
N ASP A 522 8.69 8.13 13.41
CA ASP A 522 9.78 7.18 13.60
C ASP A 522 11.04 7.91 14.05
N TRP A 523 11.71 7.41 15.09
CA TRP A 523 12.95 8.02 15.57
C TRP A 523 14.06 8.05 14.52
N ARG A 524 14.10 7.04 13.61
CA ARG A 524 15.07 7.00 12.50
C ARG A 524 14.82 8.14 11.52
N TYR A 525 13.55 8.38 11.18
CA TYR A 525 13.16 9.50 10.33
C TYR A 525 13.47 10.86 11.00
N LEU A 526 13.13 10.98 12.28
CA LEU A 526 13.41 12.22 13.04
C LEU A 526 14.92 12.48 13.13
N LEU A 527 15.74 11.43 13.34
CA LEU A 527 17.20 11.55 13.35
C LEU A 527 17.73 11.92 11.96
N ALA A 528 17.25 11.26 10.90
CA ALA A 528 17.64 11.56 9.52
C ALA A 528 17.32 13.02 9.17
N LYS A 529 16.12 13.49 9.55
CA LYS A 529 15.72 14.88 9.36
C LYS A 529 16.61 15.86 10.15
N ALA A 530 16.90 15.57 11.40
CA ALA A 530 17.77 16.39 12.22
C ALA A 530 19.21 16.48 11.68
N THR A 531 19.66 15.46 10.94
CA THR A 531 21.00 15.40 10.33
C THR A 531 21.03 15.79 8.84
N GLY A 532 19.91 16.27 8.28
CA GLY A 532 19.80 16.60 6.85
C GLY A 532 19.96 15.42 5.90
N ARG A 533 19.67 14.20 6.37
CA ARG A 533 19.79 12.95 5.60
C ARG A 533 18.44 12.29 5.31
N ASP A 534 17.38 13.06 5.34
CA ASP A 534 16.00 12.56 5.19
C ASP A 534 15.61 12.25 3.75
N VAL A 535 16.29 12.84 2.77
CA VAL A 535 16.07 12.59 1.33
C VAL A 535 17.36 12.10 0.69
N ALA A 536 17.27 11.07 -0.14
CA ALA A 536 18.41 10.59 -0.93
C ALA A 536 18.77 11.61 -2.01
N LYS A 537 20.07 11.88 -2.17
CA LYS A 537 20.59 12.61 -3.33
C LYS A 537 20.53 11.68 -4.53
N VAL A 538 19.53 11.89 -5.37
CA VAL A 538 19.34 11.13 -6.59
C VAL A 538 19.93 11.95 -7.73
N THR A 539 21.04 11.47 -8.27
CA THR A 539 21.59 12.02 -9.51
C THR A 539 20.95 11.31 -10.70
N ALA A 540 20.38 12.07 -11.62
CA ALA A 540 20.01 11.52 -12.91
C ALA A 540 21.29 10.94 -13.56
N THR A 541 21.28 9.67 -13.91
CA THR A 541 22.38 9.08 -14.64
C THR A 541 22.48 9.79 -15.99
N ALA A 542 23.68 10.17 -16.45
CA ALA A 542 23.88 10.88 -17.69
C ALA A 542 23.24 10.17 -18.92
N ALA A 543 23.08 8.85 -18.86
CA ALA A 543 22.31 8.05 -19.80
C ALA A 543 20.78 8.25 -19.73
N ALA A 544 20.26 8.81 -18.63
CA ALA A 544 18.83 9.09 -18.46
C ALA A 544 18.46 10.52 -18.86
N THR A 545 19.43 11.39 -19.02
CA THR A 545 19.25 12.81 -19.31
C THR A 545 20.18 13.28 -20.42
N THR A 546 19.84 12.95 -21.66
CA THR A 546 20.10 13.89 -22.75
C THR A 546 18.83 14.73 -22.84
N PRO A 547 18.83 16.00 -22.39
CA PRO A 547 17.64 16.84 -22.53
C PRO A 547 17.39 17.05 -24.02
N GLY A 548 16.31 16.47 -24.53
CA GLY A 548 15.77 16.92 -25.80
C GLY A 548 15.26 18.37 -25.65
N PRO A 549 15.10 19.12 -26.73
CA PRO A 549 14.55 20.49 -26.66
C PRO A 549 13.16 20.59 -26.00
N ALA A 550 12.47 19.45 -25.78
CA ALA A 550 11.19 19.36 -25.08
C ALA A 550 11.31 19.15 -23.55
N ASP A 551 12.49 18.91 -23.01
CA ASP A 551 12.72 18.64 -21.57
C ASP A 551 12.83 19.89 -20.69
N ARG A 552 12.45 21.06 -21.19
CA ARG A 552 12.33 22.24 -20.33
C ARG A 552 11.15 22.06 -19.38
N PRO A 553 11.35 22.12 -18.05
CA PRO A 553 10.25 22.04 -17.11
C PRO A 553 9.26 23.16 -17.41
N LEU A 554 7.97 22.84 -17.44
CA LEU A 554 6.87 23.78 -17.63
C LEU A 554 6.79 24.85 -16.53
N VAL A 555 7.56 24.69 -15.47
CA VAL A 555 7.70 25.68 -14.38
C VAL A 555 9.20 25.98 -14.24
N PRO A 556 9.63 27.25 -14.22
CA PRO A 556 11.02 27.60 -14.00
C PRO A 556 11.49 27.08 -12.64
N VAL A 557 12.44 26.16 -12.64
CA VAL A 557 13.15 25.76 -11.42
C VAL A 557 14.18 26.85 -11.13
N PRO A 558 14.22 27.44 -9.93
CA PRO A 558 15.22 28.44 -9.58
C PRO A 558 16.62 27.88 -9.82
N ALA A 559 17.47 28.63 -10.52
CA ALA A 559 18.84 28.24 -10.79
C ALA A 559 19.58 28.04 -9.47
N GLY A 560 19.93 26.79 -9.15
CA GLY A 560 20.65 26.44 -7.91
C GLY A 560 20.06 25.29 -7.11
N SER A 561 18.78 24.92 -7.27
CA SER A 561 18.16 23.83 -6.50
C SER A 561 18.20 22.51 -7.29
N ARG A 562 19.35 21.82 -7.26
CA ARG A 562 19.46 20.41 -7.68
C ARG A 562 19.09 19.43 -6.56
N GLU A 563 18.72 19.92 -5.39
CA GLU A 563 18.33 19.11 -4.24
C GLU A 563 16.81 19.27 -3.99
N TRP A 564 16.10 18.17 -4.09
CA TRP A 564 14.68 18.10 -3.71
C TRP A 564 14.58 18.02 -2.19
N SER A 565 13.93 19.01 -1.54
CA SER A 565 13.72 19.01 -0.10
C SER A 565 12.23 18.86 0.26
N LEU A 566 11.97 18.20 1.37
CA LEU A 566 10.62 18.04 1.93
C LEU A 566 9.96 19.39 2.25
N ASP A 567 10.75 20.36 2.69
CA ASP A 567 10.26 21.69 3.04
C ASP A 567 9.76 22.45 1.80
N ASP A 568 10.39 22.26 0.64
CA ASP A 568 9.95 22.86 -0.62
C ASP A 568 8.64 22.24 -1.10
N HIS A 569 8.47 20.92 -0.91
CA HIS A 569 7.22 20.24 -1.23
C HIS A 569 6.05 20.72 -0.36
N PHE A 570 6.26 20.91 0.93
CA PHE A 570 5.22 21.39 1.85
C PHE A 570 4.96 22.90 1.72
N ARG A 571 5.95 23.70 1.37
CA ARG A 571 5.77 25.15 1.09
C ARG A 571 4.96 25.38 -0.20
N THR A 572 5.15 24.57 -1.22
CA THR A 572 4.33 24.63 -2.45
C THR A 572 2.91 24.12 -2.23
N ALA A 573 2.72 23.11 -1.40
CA ALA A 573 1.39 22.59 -1.07
C ALA A 573 0.57 23.52 -0.15
N SER A 574 1.21 24.39 0.63
CA SER A 574 0.54 25.37 1.50
C SER A 574 0.18 26.69 0.80
N ARG A 575 0.63 26.92 -0.42
CA ARG A 575 0.28 28.08 -1.24
C ARG A 575 -0.88 27.81 -2.21
N VAL A 576 -1.95 27.18 -1.75
CA VAL A 576 -3.23 27.24 -2.46
C VAL A 576 -3.92 28.54 -2.01
N PRO A 577 -4.15 29.54 -2.91
CA PRO A 577 -4.89 30.74 -2.55
C PRO A 577 -6.36 30.37 -2.39
N GLY A 578 -6.94 30.72 -1.25
CA GLY A 578 -8.38 30.75 -1.20
C GLY A 578 -9.01 30.26 0.08
N ALA A 579 -9.07 31.08 1.07
CA ALA A 579 -10.25 31.33 1.88
C ALA A 579 -10.06 32.72 2.51
N GLY A 580 -10.60 33.72 1.84
CA GLY A 580 -10.68 35.08 2.33
C GLY A 580 -11.48 35.11 3.62
N GLN A 581 -10.90 35.70 4.63
CA GLN A 581 -11.59 36.16 5.82
C GLN A 581 -12.51 37.32 5.45
N GLY A 582 -13.80 37.17 5.76
CA GLY A 582 -14.75 38.27 5.72
C GLY A 582 -14.39 39.32 6.76
N GLY A 583 -14.08 40.51 6.29
CA GLY A 583 -13.99 41.72 7.08
C GLY A 583 -15.23 42.56 6.87
N ASN A 584 -15.95 42.86 7.94
CA ASN A 584 -17.03 43.82 8.03
C ASN A 584 -16.56 45.23 7.62
N GLY A 585 -17.31 45.91 6.76
CA GLY A 585 -17.14 47.33 6.48
C GLY A 585 -18.40 47.92 5.89
N ARG A 586 -19.07 48.73 6.66
CA ARG A 586 -20.30 49.48 6.44
C ARG A 586 -20.23 50.48 5.29
N ALA A 587 -21.37 50.64 4.61
CA ALA A 587 -22.11 51.88 4.37
C ALA A 587 -21.92 52.66 3.05
N ASN A 588 -23.09 53.00 2.51
CA ASN A 588 -23.50 54.17 1.70
C ASN A 588 -23.20 54.10 0.19
N GLY A 589 -24.21 53.99 -0.66
CA GLY A 589 -25.24 55.00 -0.85
C GLY A 589 -25.25 55.42 -2.31
N HIS A 590 -26.43 55.50 -2.92
CA HIS A 590 -26.85 56.19 -4.18
C HIS A 590 -26.64 55.42 -5.51
N SER A 591 -27.72 54.94 -6.08
CA SER A 591 -28.75 55.59 -6.90
C SER A 591 -28.44 55.62 -8.40
N ASN A 592 -29.46 55.17 -9.17
CA ASN A 592 -29.78 55.46 -10.57
C ASN A 592 -28.94 54.72 -11.63
N GLY A 593 -29.52 54.12 -12.64
CA GLY A 593 -30.81 54.10 -13.23
C GLY A 593 -30.66 53.74 -14.70
N HIS A 594 -31.68 53.14 -15.26
CA HIS A 594 -31.96 52.96 -16.70
C HIS A 594 -30.93 52.17 -17.54
N GLY A 595 -31.31 51.27 -18.35
CA GLY A 595 -32.45 50.94 -19.17
C GLY A 595 -31.99 50.16 -20.38
N GLY A 596 -32.78 49.21 -20.76
CA GLY A 596 -33.17 49.00 -22.14
C GLY A 596 -32.25 48.19 -23.06
N ALA A 597 -32.75 47.13 -23.43
CA ALA A 597 -32.91 46.36 -24.65
C ALA A 597 -32.44 44.93 -24.50
#